data_ca6b8b2389815c9a9033683492103ecc
#
_entry.id   ca6b8b2389815c9a9033683492103ecc
#
_cell.length_a   1.000
_cell.length_b   1.000
_cell.length_c   1.000
_cell.angle_alpha   90.00
_cell.angle_beta   90.00
_cell.angle_gamma   90.00
#
_symmetry.space_group_name_H-M   'P 1'
#
loop_
_entity.id
_entity.type
_entity.pdbx_description
1 polymer ?
#
loop_
_entity_poly.entity_id
_entity_poly.type
_entity_poly.pdbx_seq_one_letter_code
_entity_poly.pdbx_strand_id
1 'polypeptide(L)'
;KEHQTLIEDPVSVDYRGYTILKCGPWTQGPYLCQTLKILEGFDLKSMGHLSGNYVHVLTESLKLGLADRDYYYGDPRFTNVPMDELLSDEYTKLRQALVNMQSASLKVRPGDPIKMKAWVDKPSKYRPGPGGTTTCVVADKWGNFVAATPSGNPPYNICEPLGIAHGNRLRSLNTAKGHPNRIEPGKRPRITLTPTLIMKDGSPIMGISVAGGDLQDQTTLNCLLNFIEFGMKPEKAVTASRFSTRHHENSFDPAALRTVGVLGGLTLNEGIDKDVLNDLSERGHRVSTTGGPIAYPVMVYYDKETDLFYAAGDPKARRHAACLLYTSPSPRDTMSS
;
A
#
# COMPACT_ATOMS: atom_id res chain seq x y z
N LYS A 1 -22.80 -9.07 -20.99
CA LYS A 1 -24.01 -9.71 -20.39
C LYS A 1 -23.67 -10.71 -19.28
N GLU A 2 -22.41 -11.12 -19.13
CA GLU A 2 -21.97 -12.19 -18.20
C GLU A 2 -21.13 -11.65 -17.05
N HIS A 3 -20.97 -10.32 -16.92
CA HIS A 3 -20.20 -9.74 -15.83
C HIS A 3 -20.94 -9.92 -14.50
N GLN A 4 -20.28 -10.54 -13.53
CA GLN A 4 -20.74 -10.66 -12.15
C GLN A 4 -19.74 -10.00 -11.21
N THR A 5 -20.24 -9.27 -10.22
CA THR A 5 -19.41 -8.77 -9.12
C THR A 5 -19.13 -9.93 -8.17
N LEU A 6 -17.86 -10.21 -7.96
CA LEU A 6 -17.43 -11.29 -7.07
C LEU A 6 -17.37 -10.80 -5.63
N ILE A 7 -17.78 -11.67 -4.70
CA ILE A 7 -17.50 -11.54 -3.27
C ILE A 7 -16.34 -12.48 -2.98
N GLU A 8 -15.25 -11.97 -2.46
CA GLU A 8 -14.02 -12.71 -2.22
C GLU A 8 -13.59 -12.49 -0.76
N ASP A 9 -13.05 -13.53 -0.13
CA ASP A 9 -12.45 -13.41 1.19
C ASP A 9 -11.19 -12.54 1.15
N PRO A 10 -10.96 -11.72 2.18
CA PRO A 10 -9.76 -10.91 2.26
C PRO A 10 -8.52 -11.77 2.56
N VAL A 11 -7.36 -11.31 2.10
CA VAL A 11 -6.08 -11.77 2.64
C VAL A 11 -5.86 -11.09 3.98
N SER A 12 -5.45 -11.82 5.00
CA SER A 12 -5.27 -11.30 6.35
C SER A 12 -3.93 -11.71 6.96
N VAL A 13 -3.42 -10.87 7.84
CA VAL A 13 -2.30 -11.19 8.74
C VAL A 13 -2.53 -10.52 10.09
N ASP A 14 -2.04 -11.16 11.15
CA ASP A 14 -1.95 -10.55 12.46
C ASP A 14 -0.63 -9.79 12.59
N TYR A 15 -0.68 -8.61 13.19
CA TYR A 15 0.47 -7.78 13.50
C TYR A 15 0.25 -7.03 14.82
N ARG A 16 1.08 -7.30 15.84
CA ARG A 16 1.00 -6.64 17.17
C ARG A 16 -0.41 -6.64 17.78
N GLY A 17 -1.16 -7.72 17.62
CA GLY A 17 -2.52 -7.88 18.17
C GLY A 17 -3.63 -7.20 17.35
N TYR A 18 -3.32 -6.77 16.12
CA TYR A 18 -4.28 -6.30 15.13
C TYR A 18 -4.33 -7.25 13.96
N THR A 19 -5.53 -7.52 13.42
CA THR A 19 -5.68 -8.27 12.17
C THR A 19 -5.86 -7.29 11.00
N ILE A 20 -4.95 -7.31 10.06
CA ILE A 20 -4.94 -6.43 8.87
C ILE A 20 -5.53 -7.19 7.69
N LEU A 21 -6.59 -6.63 7.09
CA LEU A 21 -7.33 -7.21 5.98
C LEU A 21 -7.04 -6.46 4.68
N LYS A 22 -6.73 -7.19 3.61
CA LYS A 22 -6.44 -6.67 2.27
C LYS A 22 -7.24 -7.41 1.20
N CYS A 23 -7.52 -6.75 0.08
CA CYS A 23 -8.01 -7.46 -1.10
C CYS A 23 -6.97 -8.47 -1.61
N GLY A 24 -7.42 -9.48 -2.35
CA GLY A 24 -6.59 -10.56 -2.87
C GLY A 24 -5.51 -10.14 -3.88
N PRO A 25 -4.71 -11.10 -4.40
CA PRO A 25 -3.50 -10.82 -5.19
C PRO A 25 -3.76 -10.30 -6.62
N TRP A 26 -5.01 -10.15 -7.04
CA TRP A 26 -5.38 -9.33 -8.19
C TRP A 26 -5.26 -7.81 -7.91
N THR A 27 -4.97 -7.44 -6.66
CA THR A 27 -4.50 -6.13 -6.24
C THR A 27 -3.04 -6.21 -5.79
N GLN A 28 -2.45 -5.07 -5.45
CA GLN A 28 -1.13 -5.10 -4.80
C GLN A 28 -1.20 -5.40 -3.29
N GLY A 29 -2.38 -5.35 -2.67
CA GLY A 29 -2.59 -5.35 -1.21
C GLY A 29 -1.79 -6.36 -0.40
N PRO A 30 -1.72 -7.64 -0.77
CA PRO A 30 -1.08 -8.64 0.07
C PRO A 30 0.41 -8.42 0.33
N TYR A 31 1.14 -7.62 -0.48
CA TYR A 31 2.54 -7.32 -0.15
C TYR A 31 2.67 -6.47 1.14
N LEU A 32 1.64 -5.70 1.51
CA LEU A 32 1.60 -5.03 2.81
C LEU A 32 1.58 -6.06 3.94
N CYS A 33 0.74 -7.09 3.83
CA CYS A 33 0.68 -8.20 4.77
C CYS A 33 2.05 -8.89 4.93
N GLN A 34 2.68 -9.22 3.82
CA GLN A 34 4.02 -9.80 3.82
C GLN A 34 5.07 -8.87 4.44
N THR A 35 5.01 -7.57 4.14
CA THR A 35 5.93 -6.58 4.73
C THR A 35 5.75 -6.50 6.24
N LEU A 36 4.52 -6.49 6.74
CA LEU A 36 4.23 -6.49 8.19
C LEU A 36 4.78 -7.74 8.88
N LYS A 37 4.61 -8.93 8.29
CA LYS A 37 5.20 -10.16 8.83
C LYS A 37 6.74 -10.09 8.89
N ILE A 38 7.38 -9.53 7.86
CA ILE A 38 8.85 -9.31 7.89
C ILE A 38 9.21 -8.36 9.05
N LEU A 39 8.46 -7.26 9.21
CA LEU A 39 8.71 -6.23 10.22
C LEU A 39 8.46 -6.71 11.65
N GLU A 40 7.67 -7.75 11.85
CA GLU A 40 7.39 -8.31 13.17
C GLU A 40 8.65 -8.83 13.89
N GLY A 41 9.69 -9.20 13.14
CA GLY A 41 11.00 -9.58 13.67
C GLY A 41 11.88 -8.43 14.17
N PHE A 42 11.41 -7.17 14.10
CA PHE A 42 12.17 -5.98 14.48
C PHE A 42 11.46 -5.18 15.58
N ASP A 43 12.21 -4.65 16.53
CA ASP A 43 11.70 -3.72 17.55
C ASP A 43 11.69 -2.29 16.98
N LEU A 44 10.65 -2.00 16.19
CA LEU A 44 10.49 -0.70 15.51
C LEU A 44 10.34 0.45 16.49
N LYS A 45 9.71 0.21 17.63
CA LYS A 45 9.47 1.22 18.65
C LYS A 45 10.79 1.71 19.26
N SER A 46 11.71 0.80 19.57
CA SER A 46 13.02 1.14 20.12
C SER A 46 13.93 1.85 19.13
N MET A 47 13.74 1.62 17.83
CA MET A 47 14.48 2.34 16.78
C MET A 47 14.14 3.84 16.75
N GLY A 48 12.96 4.23 17.20
CA GLY A 48 12.46 5.61 17.17
C GLY A 48 11.83 6.00 15.84
N HIS A 49 10.74 6.77 15.92
CA HIS A 49 9.99 7.22 14.77
C HIS A 49 10.86 8.04 13.79
N LEU A 50 10.87 7.64 12.52
CA LEU A 50 11.64 8.27 11.43
C LEU A 50 13.16 8.31 11.64
N SER A 51 13.73 7.53 12.55
CA SER A 51 15.18 7.34 12.63
C SER A 51 15.74 6.65 11.37
N GLY A 52 17.04 6.76 11.14
CA GLY A 52 17.73 6.07 10.04
C GLY A 52 17.50 4.55 10.06
N ASN A 53 17.59 3.92 11.25
CA ASN A 53 17.33 2.49 11.41
C ASN A 53 15.88 2.13 11.05
N TYR A 54 14.91 2.90 11.55
CA TYR A 54 13.48 2.69 11.27
C TYR A 54 13.19 2.81 9.77
N VAL A 55 13.59 3.91 9.13
CA VAL A 55 13.36 4.14 7.70
C VAL A 55 14.05 3.07 6.87
N HIS A 56 15.28 2.69 7.24
CA HIS A 56 16.04 1.68 6.54
C HIS A 56 15.36 0.30 6.58
N VAL A 57 15.00 -0.20 7.75
CA VAL A 57 14.38 -1.53 7.90
C VAL A 57 13.03 -1.61 7.20
N LEU A 58 12.21 -0.55 7.29
CA LEU A 58 10.95 -0.49 6.57
C LEU A 58 11.16 -0.51 5.04
N THR A 59 12.14 0.27 4.56
CA THR A 59 12.46 0.33 3.13
C THR A 59 12.94 -1.02 2.60
N GLU A 60 13.85 -1.69 3.32
CA GLU A 60 14.34 -3.02 2.92
C GLU A 60 13.21 -4.07 2.92
N SER A 61 12.34 -4.05 3.95
CA SER A 61 11.18 -4.95 4.04
C SER A 61 10.17 -4.70 2.91
N LEU A 62 9.87 -3.43 2.61
CA LEU A 62 9.03 -3.05 1.47
C LEU A 62 9.61 -3.56 0.15
N LYS A 63 10.91 -3.42 -0.08
CA LYS A 63 11.57 -3.89 -1.31
C LYS A 63 11.43 -5.39 -1.50
N LEU A 64 11.45 -6.17 -0.42
CA LEU A 64 11.24 -7.61 -0.47
C LEU A 64 9.79 -7.94 -0.85
N GLY A 65 8.79 -7.39 -0.16
CA GLY A 65 7.38 -7.59 -0.48
C GLY A 65 7.01 -7.13 -1.90
N LEU A 66 7.54 -5.97 -2.32
CA LEU A 66 7.34 -5.44 -3.67
C LEU A 66 7.97 -6.33 -4.76
N ALA A 67 9.13 -6.93 -4.50
CA ALA A 67 9.76 -7.85 -5.43
C ALA A 67 8.92 -9.14 -5.63
N ASP A 68 8.34 -9.66 -4.56
CA ASP A 68 7.43 -10.82 -4.64
C ASP A 68 6.09 -10.44 -5.30
N ARG A 69 5.53 -9.25 -4.98
CA ARG A 69 4.38 -8.70 -5.69
C ARG A 69 4.58 -8.69 -7.21
N ASP A 70 5.69 -8.14 -7.65
CA ASP A 70 6.00 -7.99 -9.07
C ASP A 70 6.20 -9.34 -9.75
N TYR A 71 6.63 -10.35 -8.98
CA TYR A 71 6.95 -11.66 -9.53
C TYR A 71 5.76 -12.62 -9.57
N TYR A 72 4.83 -12.53 -8.59
CA TYR A 72 3.75 -13.52 -8.41
C TYR A 72 2.35 -12.98 -8.63
N TYR A 73 2.08 -11.66 -8.40
CA TYR A 73 0.70 -11.19 -8.34
C TYR A 73 0.07 -10.97 -9.70
N GLY A 74 -1.15 -11.44 -9.83
CA GLY A 74 -2.00 -11.34 -11.01
C GLY A 74 -3.42 -11.81 -10.72
N ASP A 75 -4.24 -12.00 -11.74
CA ASP A 75 -5.57 -12.59 -11.60
C ASP A 75 -5.46 -14.07 -11.20
N PRO A 76 -5.94 -14.49 -10.00
CA PRO A 76 -5.84 -15.88 -9.55
C PRO A 76 -6.51 -16.90 -10.47
N ARG A 77 -7.43 -16.46 -11.34
CA ARG A 77 -8.07 -17.34 -12.34
C ARG A 77 -7.13 -17.73 -13.48
N PHE A 78 -6.01 -17.00 -13.65
CA PHE A 78 -5.05 -17.16 -14.74
C PHE A 78 -3.63 -17.47 -14.25
N THR A 79 -3.35 -17.17 -12.99
CA THR A 79 -2.01 -17.29 -12.41
C THR A 79 -2.12 -17.92 -11.03
N ASN A 80 -1.41 -18.99 -10.78
CA ASN A 80 -1.30 -19.53 -9.43
C ASN A 80 -0.42 -18.60 -8.58
N VAL A 81 -1.03 -17.91 -7.62
CA VAL A 81 -0.33 -17.05 -6.66
C VAL A 81 -0.22 -17.81 -5.34
N PRO A 82 0.98 -18.19 -4.91
CA PRO A 82 1.18 -19.02 -3.71
C PRO A 82 1.06 -18.17 -2.44
N MET A 83 -0.17 -17.72 -2.12
CA MET A 83 -0.40 -16.76 -1.04
C MET A 83 -0.09 -17.33 0.34
N ASP A 84 -0.44 -18.60 0.59
CA ASP A 84 -0.19 -19.25 1.87
C ASP A 84 1.31 -19.37 2.14
N GLU A 85 2.07 -19.77 1.12
CA GLU A 85 3.53 -19.88 1.21
C GLU A 85 4.20 -18.50 1.34
N LEU A 86 3.73 -17.49 0.59
CA LEU A 86 4.25 -16.11 0.67
C LEU A 86 4.05 -15.50 2.06
N LEU A 87 2.99 -15.89 2.77
CA LEU A 87 2.66 -15.41 4.11
C LEU A 87 3.03 -16.42 5.21
N SER A 88 3.66 -17.55 4.89
CA SER A 88 4.10 -18.51 5.89
C SER A 88 5.21 -17.95 6.79
N ASP A 89 5.29 -18.44 8.02
CA ASP A 89 6.33 -18.02 8.98
C ASP A 89 7.72 -18.48 8.54
N GLU A 90 7.80 -19.65 7.90
CA GLU A 90 9.05 -20.17 7.38
C GLU A 90 9.62 -19.26 6.30
N TYR A 91 8.81 -18.91 5.30
CA TYR A 91 9.24 -18.00 4.23
C TYR A 91 9.52 -16.59 4.77
N THR A 92 8.73 -16.12 5.72
CA THR A 92 8.95 -14.83 6.40
C THR A 92 10.34 -14.75 7.03
N LYS A 93 10.76 -15.79 7.78
CA LYS A 93 12.11 -15.85 8.39
C LYS A 93 13.22 -15.80 7.35
N LEU A 94 13.06 -16.52 6.23
CA LEU A 94 14.03 -16.44 5.11
C LEU A 94 14.14 -15.03 4.53
N ARG A 95 13.01 -14.32 4.42
CA ARG A 95 12.98 -12.94 3.90
C ARG A 95 13.56 -11.95 4.91
N GLN A 96 13.27 -12.10 6.21
CA GLN A 96 13.86 -11.30 7.29
C GLN A 96 15.40 -11.35 7.27
N ALA A 97 15.97 -12.54 7.08
CA ALA A 97 17.42 -12.73 7.02
C ALA A 97 18.13 -11.98 5.88
N LEU A 98 17.39 -11.49 4.89
CA LEU A 98 17.94 -10.66 3.80
C LEU A 98 18.04 -9.17 4.16
N VAL A 99 17.46 -8.73 5.27
CA VAL A 99 17.55 -7.35 5.72
C VAL A 99 18.91 -7.13 6.40
N ASN A 100 19.78 -6.41 5.72
CA ASN A 100 21.08 -6.02 6.26
C ASN A 100 20.98 -4.61 6.85
N MET A 101 21.14 -4.45 8.15
CA MET A 101 20.97 -3.16 8.84
C MET A 101 22.03 -2.10 8.48
N GLN A 102 23.15 -2.48 7.91
CA GLN A 102 24.26 -1.59 7.57
C GLN A 102 24.24 -1.10 6.12
N SER A 103 23.54 -1.83 5.22
CA SER A 103 23.62 -1.50 3.80
C SER A 103 22.30 -1.79 3.04
N ALA A 104 21.93 -0.86 2.17
CA ALA A 104 20.78 -0.99 1.28
C ALA A 104 21.09 -1.95 0.12
N SER A 105 20.18 -2.87 -0.15
CA SER A 105 20.29 -3.71 -1.36
C SER A 105 19.90 -2.92 -2.61
N LEU A 106 20.75 -2.98 -3.63
CA LEU A 106 20.46 -2.46 -4.97
C LEU A 106 19.95 -3.53 -5.93
N LYS A 107 19.67 -4.75 -5.44
CA LYS A 107 19.18 -5.87 -6.25
C LYS A 107 17.67 -6.05 -6.03
N VAL A 108 16.94 -6.32 -7.10
CA VAL A 108 15.55 -6.82 -7.01
C VAL A 108 15.63 -8.28 -6.58
N ARG A 109 14.98 -8.60 -5.47
CA ARG A 109 15.14 -9.89 -4.78
C ARG A 109 13.81 -10.61 -4.58
N PRO A 110 13.11 -11.07 -5.67
CA PRO A 110 11.99 -12.00 -5.49
C PRO A 110 12.52 -13.29 -4.88
N GLY A 111 11.76 -13.92 -4.00
CA GLY A 111 12.09 -15.24 -3.49
C GLY A 111 11.38 -16.34 -4.28
N ASP A 112 11.52 -17.57 -3.82
CA ASP A 112 10.76 -18.73 -4.28
C ASP A 112 10.08 -19.37 -3.05
N PRO A 113 8.83 -19.01 -2.76
CA PRO A 113 8.13 -19.50 -1.57
C PRO A 113 7.83 -21.00 -1.65
N ILE A 114 7.66 -21.57 -2.85
CA ILE A 114 7.41 -23.01 -3.05
C ILE A 114 8.65 -23.84 -2.71
N LYS A 115 9.83 -23.35 -3.12
CA LYS A 115 11.12 -24.02 -2.88
C LYS A 115 11.84 -23.50 -1.65
N MET A 116 11.17 -22.67 -0.85
CA MET A 116 11.74 -22.00 0.33
C MET A 116 13.12 -21.38 0.06
N LYS A 117 13.22 -20.59 -1.02
CA LYS A 117 14.42 -19.83 -1.34
C LYS A 117 14.21 -18.35 -1.01
N ALA A 118 15.08 -17.81 -0.18
CA ALA A 118 15.02 -16.41 0.23
C ALA A 118 15.10 -15.41 -0.95
N TRP A 119 15.84 -15.77 -2.00
CA TRP A 119 16.06 -14.92 -3.16
C TRP A 119 16.38 -15.73 -4.42
N VAL A 120 15.86 -15.24 -5.57
CA VAL A 120 16.16 -15.77 -6.92
C VAL A 120 16.63 -14.58 -7.77
N ASP A 121 17.80 -14.72 -8.44
CA ASP A 121 18.34 -13.65 -9.27
C ASP A 121 17.53 -13.48 -10.57
N LYS A 122 17.11 -12.24 -10.86
CA LYS A 122 16.32 -11.89 -12.04
C LYS A 122 16.77 -10.54 -12.60
N PRO A 123 17.00 -10.41 -13.91
CA PRO A 123 17.37 -9.14 -14.53
C PRO A 123 16.19 -8.17 -14.62
N SER A 124 16.44 -6.87 -14.37
CA SER A 124 15.46 -5.79 -14.49
C SER A 124 16.07 -4.52 -15.09
N LYS A 125 15.25 -3.69 -15.78
CA LYS A 125 15.64 -2.40 -16.39
C LYS A 125 14.73 -1.27 -15.88
N TYR A 126 15.17 -0.01 -16.00
CA TYR A 126 14.53 1.20 -15.44
C TYR A 126 13.56 1.92 -16.38
N ARG A 127 12.42 2.46 -15.85
CA ARG A 127 11.56 3.49 -16.48
C ARG A 127 10.53 4.12 -15.51
N PRO A 128 10.23 5.45 -15.56
CA PRO A 128 9.21 6.11 -14.70
C PRO A 128 7.82 6.24 -15.37
N GLY A 129 6.75 6.37 -14.58
CA GLY A 129 5.37 6.56 -15.07
C GLY A 129 4.38 7.26 -14.10
N PRO A 130 3.23 7.78 -14.59
CA PRO A 130 2.27 8.63 -13.85
C PRO A 130 1.07 7.89 -13.23
N GLY A 131 0.35 8.53 -12.26
CA GLY A 131 -0.82 7.97 -11.56
C GLY A 131 -1.93 8.97 -11.21
N GLY A 132 -3.12 8.45 -10.82
CA GLY A 132 -4.27 9.22 -10.33
C GLY A 132 -5.33 8.30 -9.71
N THR A 133 -5.84 8.64 -8.49
CA THR A 133 -6.75 7.79 -7.69
C THR A 133 -7.51 8.66 -6.68
N THR A 134 -8.68 8.20 -6.22
CA THR A 134 -9.42 8.80 -5.11
C THR A 134 -9.57 7.84 -3.93
N THR A 135 -10.05 8.33 -2.78
CA THR A 135 -10.11 7.58 -1.52
C THR A 135 -11.42 7.83 -0.80
N CYS A 136 -12.00 6.79 -0.19
CA CYS A 136 -13.16 6.90 0.67
C CYS A 136 -13.04 5.87 1.81
N VAL A 137 -13.29 6.32 3.04
CA VAL A 137 -13.47 5.45 4.21
C VAL A 137 -14.66 5.96 4.99
N VAL A 138 -15.56 5.06 5.36
CA VAL A 138 -16.80 5.37 6.09
C VAL A 138 -16.95 4.38 7.24
N ALA A 139 -17.42 4.87 8.39
CA ALA A 139 -17.87 4.05 9.50
C ALA A 139 -19.23 4.55 9.99
N ASP A 140 -20.08 3.66 10.47
CA ASP A 140 -21.38 4.00 11.06
C ASP A 140 -21.43 3.67 12.57
N LYS A 141 -22.49 4.13 13.22
CA LYS A 141 -22.70 3.92 14.68
C LYS A 141 -22.94 2.45 15.06
N TRP A 142 -23.16 1.57 14.12
CA TRP A 142 -23.37 0.14 14.36
C TRP A 142 -22.07 -0.66 14.23
N GLY A 143 -20.94 0.01 13.95
CA GLY A 143 -19.63 -0.62 13.81
C GLY A 143 -19.34 -1.18 12.42
N ASN A 144 -20.12 -0.82 11.40
CA ASN A 144 -19.79 -1.18 10.03
C ASN A 144 -18.70 -0.25 9.50
N PHE A 145 -17.73 -0.83 8.81
CA PHE A 145 -16.63 -0.09 8.15
C PHE A 145 -16.58 -0.41 6.67
N VAL A 146 -16.43 0.62 5.85
CA VAL A 146 -16.18 0.49 4.42
C VAL A 146 -14.93 1.30 4.06
N ALA A 147 -13.97 0.67 3.41
CA ALA A 147 -12.84 1.35 2.80
C ALA A 147 -12.87 1.10 1.28
N ALA A 148 -12.85 2.17 0.50
CA ALA A 148 -12.89 2.10 -0.95
C ALA A 148 -11.79 2.98 -1.56
N THR A 149 -11.14 2.45 -2.60
CA THR A 149 -10.10 3.17 -3.34
C THR A 149 -10.48 3.18 -4.82
N PRO A 150 -11.49 3.96 -5.22
CA PRO A 150 -11.91 4.04 -6.61
C PRO A 150 -10.89 4.81 -7.44
N SER A 151 -10.73 4.39 -8.69
CA SER A 151 -9.87 5.08 -9.62
C SER A 151 -10.25 4.76 -11.07
N GLY A 152 -10.26 5.77 -11.87
CA GLY A 152 -10.44 5.73 -13.30
C GLY A 152 -10.06 7.10 -13.83
N ASN A 153 -9.54 7.21 -15.03
CA ASN A 153 -9.43 8.52 -15.67
C ASN A 153 -10.74 8.84 -16.35
N PRO A 154 -11.24 10.06 -16.20
CA PRO A 154 -12.40 10.51 -16.99
C PRO A 154 -11.99 10.75 -18.44
N PRO A 155 -12.89 11.01 -19.30
CA PRO A 155 -14.14 10.34 -19.61
C PRO A 155 -14.23 10.01 -21.09
N TYR A 156 -13.29 9.23 -21.62
CA TYR A 156 -13.24 9.06 -23.07
C TYR A 156 -14.25 8.03 -23.60
N ASN A 157 -14.75 7.15 -22.74
CA ASN A 157 -15.78 6.17 -23.13
C ASN A 157 -16.74 5.94 -21.98
N ILE A 158 -17.91 6.52 -22.07
CA ILE A 158 -19.03 6.25 -21.15
C ILE A 158 -19.89 5.16 -21.79
N CYS A 159 -20.20 4.11 -21.03
CA CYS A 159 -21.23 3.17 -21.39
C CYS A 159 -22.60 3.82 -21.14
N GLU A 160 -23.15 4.47 -22.15
CA GLU A 160 -24.37 5.28 -22.04
C GLU A 160 -25.54 4.57 -21.34
N PRO A 161 -25.85 3.29 -21.65
CA PRO A 161 -26.96 2.60 -20.97
C PRO A 161 -26.78 2.43 -19.47
N LEU A 162 -25.54 2.48 -18.97
CA LEU A 162 -25.20 2.24 -17.56
C LEU A 162 -24.76 3.51 -16.83
N GLY A 163 -24.50 4.60 -17.54
CA GLY A 163 -23.93 5.83 -16.98
C GLY A 163 -22.52 5.63 -16.37
N ILE A 164 -21.82 4.56 -16.72
CA ILE A 164 -20.52 4.18 -16.15
C ILE A 164 -19.41 4.53 -17.13
N ALA A 165 -18.42 5.29 -16.65
CA ALA A 165 -17.20 5.55 -17.40
C ALA A 165 -16.29 4.30 -17.38
N HIS A 166 -15.77 3.91 -18.55
CA HIS A 166 -14.78 2.86 -18.64
C HIS A 166 -13.45 3.30 -18.00
N GLY A 167 -12.97 2.48 -17.07
CA GLY A 167 -11.66 2.69 -16.46
C GLY A 167 -10.52 2.35 -17.43
N ASN A 168 -9.38 3.02 -17.25
CA ASN A 168 -8.17 2.78 -18.05
C ASN A 168 -7.24 1.72 -17.39
N ARG A 169 -7.75 0.83 -16.56
CA ARG A 169 -6.95 -0.13 -15.77
C ARG A 169 -6.30 -1.24 -16.61
N LEU A 170 -6.73 -1.48 -17.83
CA LEU A 170 -6.06 -2.40 -18.74
C LEU A 170 -4.59 -2.00 -19.01
N ARG A 171 -4.23 -0.72 -18.84
CA ARG A 171 -2.82 -0.27 -18.88
C ARG A 171 -1.93 -0.89 -17.79
N SER A 172 -2.51 -1.49 -16.76
CA SER A 172 -1.76 -2.23 -15.73
C SER A 172 -1.42 -3.65 -16.15
N LEU A 173 -1.95 -4.15 -17.27
CA LEU A 173 -1.52 -5.41 -17.86
C LEU A 173 -0.14 -5.27 -18.51
N ASN A 174 0.61 -6.35 -18.53
CA ASN A 174 1.97 -6.40 -19.07
C ASN A 174 2.04 -7.22 -20.36
N THR A 175 3.01 -6.96 -21.22
CA THR A 175 3.22 -7.70 -22.47
C THR A 175 4.39 -8.70 -22.39
N ALA A 176 5.18 -8.68 -21.32
CA ALA A 176 6.32 -9.56 -21.15
C ALA A 176 5.90 -11.04 -21.06
N LYS A 177 6.58 -11.92 -21.80
CA LYS A 177 6.35 -13.36 -21.74
C LYS A 177 6.64 -13.88 -20.32
N GLY A 178 5.71 -14.67 -19.77
CA GLY A 178 5.84 -15.25 -18.43
C GLY A 178 5.59 -14.25 -17.27
N HIS A 179 5.17 -13.03 -17.56
CA HIS A 179 4.76 -12.09 -16.49
C HIS A 179 3.39 -12.51 -15.93
N PRO A 180 3.19 -12.58 -14.59
CA PRO A 180 1.93 -13.02 -13.98
C PRO A 180 0.75 -12.14 -14.38
N ASN A 181 1.01 -10.85 -14.63
CA ASN A 181 0.01 -9.87 -15.08
C ASN A 181 0.03 -9.66 -16.60
N ARG A 182 0.45 -10.67 -17.38
CA ARG A 182 0.44 -10.59 -18.84
C ARG A 182 -0.98 -10.48 -19.37
N ILE A 183 -1.15 -9.68 -20.44
CA ILE A 183 -2.43 -9.50 -21.13
C ILE A 183 -2.94 -10.83 -21.71
N GLU A 184 -4.17 -11.16 -21.35
CA GLU A 184 -4.91 -12.33 -21.84
C GLU A 184 -6.41 -11.99 -21.90
N PRO A 185 -7.20 -12.56 -22.84
CA PRO A 185 -8.64 -12.31 -22.92
C PRO A 185 -9.35 -12.72 -21.61
N GLY A 186 -10.20 -11.85 -21.07
CA GLY A 186 -10.97 -12.10 -19.85
C GLY A 186 -10.20 -11.95 -18.54
N LYS A 187 -8.90 -11.68 -18.58
CA LYS A 187 -8.05 -11.51 -17.39
C LYS A 187 -8.24 -10.12 -16.76
N ARG A 188 -8.42 -10.09 -15.45
CA ARG A 188 -8.35 -8.86 -14.65
C ARG A 188 -6.90 -8.37 -14.57
N PRO A 189 -6.61 -7.08 -14.76
CA PRO A 189 -5.29 -6.55 -14.46
C PRO A 189 -5.02 -6.59 -12.96
N ARG A 190 -3.78 -6.86 -12.55
CA ARG A 190 -3.36 -6.55 -11.18
C ARG A 190 -3.38 -5.03 -11.01
N ILE A 191 -4.21 -4.56 -10.11
CA ILE A 191 -4.41 -3.14 -9.88
C ILE A 191 -3.69 -2.67 -8.60
N THR A 192 -3.44 -1.36 -8.54
CA THR A 192 -2.83 -0.72 -7.35
C THR A 192 -3.86 -0.31 -6.31
N LEU A 193 -5.15 -0.45 -6.59
CA LEU A 193 -6.23 -0.08 -5.69
C LEU A 193 -6.31 -1.09 -4.55
N THR A 194 -6.15 -0.63 -3.31
CA THR A 194 -5.92 -1.52 -2.19
C THR A 194 -6.38 -0.89 -0.87
N PRO A 195 -7.70 -0.81 -0.64
CA PRO A 195 -8.22 -0.39 0.66
C PRO A 195 -7.79 -1.37 1.75
N THR A 196 -7.76 -0.90 2.98
CA THR A 196 -7.33 -1.67 4.15
C THR A 196 -8.38 -1.56 5.24
N LEU A 197 -8.73 -2.70 5.85
CA LEU A 197 -9.48 -2.73 7.09
C LEU A 197 -8.63 -3.36 8.19
N ILE A 198 -8.79 -2.89 9.41
CA ILE A 198 -8.09 -3.36 10.58
C ILE A 198 -9.11 -3.79 11.62
N MET A 199 -8.90 -5.00 12.14
CA MET A 199 -9.69 -5.56 13.22
C MET A 199 -8.88 -5.64 14.51
N LYS A 200 -9.55 -5.57 15.64
CA LYS A 200 -9.01 -5.87 16.95
C LYS A 200 -10.07 -6.61 17.76
N ASP A 201 -9.68 -7.68 18.42
CA ASP A 201 -10.58 -8.52 19.24
C ASP A 201 -11.85 -8.93 18.45
N GLY A 202 -11.68 -9.40 17.22
CA GLY A 202 -12.73 -9.88 16.35
C GLY A 202 -13.68 -8.82 15.80
N SER A 203 -13.42 -7.52 16.00
CA SER A 203 -14.28 -6.42 15.53
C SER A 203 -13.50 -5.44 14.66
N PRO A 204 -14.10 -4.89 13.59
CA PRO A 204 -13.47 -3.85 12.80
C PRO A 204 -13.36 -2.56 13.64
N ILE A 205 -12.19 -1.96 13.62
CA ILE A 205 -11.91 -0.74 14.37
C ILE A 205 -11.36 0.40 13.49
N MET A 206 -10.84 0.07 12.31
CA MET A 206 -10.21 1.09 11.47
C MET A 206 -10.33 0.74 9.99
N GLY A 207 -10.50 1.79 9.18
CA GLY A 207 -10.35 1.75 7.74
C GLY A 207 -9.29 2.74 7.27
N ILE A 208 -8.48 2.35 6.27
CA ILE A 208 -7.50 3.21 5.62
C ILE A 208 -7.67 3.09 4.11
N SER A 209 -7.70 4.22 3.42
CA SER A 209 -7.64 4.28 1.96
C SER A 209 -6.61 5.30 1.53
N VAL A 210 -5.80 4.95 0.54
CA VAL A 210 -4.71 5.81 0.06
C VAL A 210 -4.77 5.93 -1.46
N ALA A 211 -4.70 7.14 -2.00
CA ALA A 211 -4.46 7.36 -3.42
C ALA A 211 -2.97 7.56 -3.70
N GLY A 212 -2.45 7.01 -4.81
CA GLY A 212 -1.03 7.20 -5.15
C GLY A 212 -0.38 6.06 -5.96
N GLY A 213 -1.19 5.24 -6.62
CA GLY A 213 -0.64 4.13 -7.43
C GLY A 213 0.18 3.15 -6.58
N ASP A 214 1.41 2.87 -6.97
CA ASP A 214 2.32 1.98 -6.24
C ASP A 214 2.71 2.48 -4.83
N LEU A 215 2.43 3.75 -4.51
CA LEU A 215 2.68 4.33 -3.19
C LEU A 215 1.57 4.04 -2.17
N GLN A 216 0.44 3.45 -2.57
CA GLN A 216 -0.73 3.29 -1.71
C GLN A 216 -0.39 2.49 -0.45
N ASP A 217 0.08 1.25 -0.59
CA ASP A 217 0.39 0.41 0.57
C ASP A 217 1.65 0.84 1.31
N GLN A 218 2.61 1.47 0.65
CA GLN A 218 3.76 2.08 1.32
C GLN A 218 3.32 3.18 2.29
N THR A 219 2.37 4.03 1.86
CA THR A 219 1.80 5.08 2.70
C THR A 219 0.86 4.49 3.76
N THR A 220 0.07 3.47 3.41
CA THR A 220 -0.73 2.72 4.39
C THR A 220 0.17 2.16 5.49
N LEU A 221 1.32 1.58 5.15
CA LEU A 221 2.29 1.08 6.12
C LEU A 221 2.77 2.20 7.06
N ASN A 222 3.19 3.35 6.51
CA ASN A 222 3.60 4.50 7.33
C ASN A 222 2.50 4.91 8.32
N CYS A 223 1.26 5.10 7.85
CA CYS A 223 0.13 5.49 8.69
C CYS A 223 -0.20 4.43 9.76
N LEU A 224 -0.18 3.15 9.36
CA LEU A 224 -0.50 2.03 10.24
C LEU A 224 0.52 1.90 11.37
N LEU A 225 1.82 1.96 11.05
CA LEU A 225 2.89 1.89 12.04
C LEU A 225 2.93 3.13 12.94
N ASN A 226 2.63 4.32 12.42
CA ASN A 226 2.45 5.52 13.23
C ASN A 226 1.37 5.31 14.31
N PHE A 227 0.29 4.62 13.97
CA PHE A 227 -0.77 4.28 14.91
C PHE A 227 -0.35 3.14 15.86
N ILE A 228 0.08 1.99 15.32
CA ILE A 228 0.31 0.76 16.12
C ILE A 228 1.58 0.87 16.98
N GLU A 229 2.70 1.28 16.40
CA GLU A 229 4.00 1.28 17.09
C GLU A 229 4.21 2.55 17.94
N PHE A 230 3.71 3.71 17.47
CA PHE A 230 3.96 5.00 18.11
C PHE A 230 2.72 5.62 18.77
N GLY A 231 1.56 4.95 18.75
CA GLY A 231 0.34 5.39 19.44
C GLY A 231 -0.22 6.72 18.90
N MET A 232 0.07 7.09 17.67
CA MET A 232 -0.43 8.33 17.09
C MET A 232 -1.92 8.22 16.80
N LYS A 233 -2.70 9.22 17.17
CA LYS A 233 -4.10 9.35 16.73
C LYS A 233 -4.17 9.53 15.20
N PRO A 234 -5.31 9.18 14.55
CA PRO A 234 -5.46 9.22 13.09
C PRO A 234 -4.98 10.50 12.43
N GLU A 235 -5.29 11.67 13.00
CA GLU A 235 -4.85 12.96 12.49
C GLU A 235 -3.33 13.06 12.38
N LYS A 236 -2.61 12.70 13.44
CA LYS A 236 -1.14 12.69 13.45
C LYS A 236 -0.59 11.58 12.55
N ALA A 237 -1.22 10.39 12.56
CA ALA A 237 -0.77 9.26 11.77
C ALA A 237 -0.78 9.56 10.25
N VAL A 238 -1.80 10.27 9.75
CA VAL A 238 -1.91 10.61 8.31
C VAL A 238 -1.14 11.87 7.91
N THR A 239 -0.80 12.77 8.86
CA THR A 239 -0.08 14.02 8.57
C THR A 239 1.40 13.99 8.87
N ALA A 240 1.88 12.98 9.60
CA ALA A 240 3.30 12.80 9.88
C ALA A 240 4.13 12.71 8.59
N SER A 241 5.37 13.19 8.66
CA SER A 241 6.35 12.99 7.59
C SER A 241 6.46 11.52 7.26
N ARG A 242 6.64 11.18 5.98
CA ARG A 242 6.71 9.82 5.50
C ARG A 242 7.70 9.67 4.36
N PHE A 243 7.90 8.46 3.96
CA PHE A 243 8.84 8.09 2.91
C PHE A 243 8.25 6.99 2.03
N SER A 244 8.88 6.79 0.89
CA SER A 244 8.51 5.74 -0.06
C SER A 244 9.71 5.30 -0.88
N THR A 245 9.69 4.05 -1.36
CA THR A 245 10.70 3.54 -2.28
C THR A 245 10.15 3.42 -3.70
N ARG A 246 11.04 3.60 -4.67
CA ARG A 246 10.79 3.33 -6.09
C ARG A 246 11.52 2.08 -6.59
N HIS A 247 12.01 1.25 -5.67
CA HIS A 247 12.70 0.00 -5.96
C HIS A 247 11.70 -1.14 -6.24
N HIS A 248 10.86 -0.95 -7.24
CA HIS A 248 9.83 -1.89 -7.70
C HIS A 248 9.48 -1.64 -9.16
N GLU A 249 8.81 -2.60 -9.80
CA GLU A 249 8.22 -2.41 -11.13
C GLU A 249 7.07 -1.39 -11.07
N ASN A 250 6.97 -0.56 -12.12
CA ASN A 250 5.86 0.37 -12.26
C ASN A 250 4.60 -0.37 -12.73
N SER A 251 3.55 -0.34 -11.94
CA SER A 251 2.28 -1.02 -12.24
C SER A 251 1.53 -0.46 -13.46
N PHE A 252 1.95 0.67 -14.00
CA PHE A 252 1.32 1.32 -15.16
C PHE A 252 2.22 1.35 -16.40
N ASP A 253 3.30 0.61 -16.39
CA ASP A 253 4.18 0.45 -17.55
C ASP A 253 3.93 -0.92 -18.21
N PRO A 254 3.17 -0.97 -19.34
CA PRO A 254 2.85 -2.22 -20.02
C PRO A 254 4.01 -2.75 -20.89
N ALA A 255 5.23 -2.29 -20.65
CA ALA A 255 6.39 -2.66 -21.47
C ALA A 255 6.63 -4.18 -21.53
N ALA A 256 7.18 -4.63 -22.63
CA ALA A 256 7.57 -6.03 -22.83
C ALA A 256 8.75 -6.48 -21.95
N LEU A 257 9.41 -5.56 -21.27
CA LEU A 257 10.53 -5.79 -20.37
C LEU A 257 10.15 -5.35 -18.96
N ARG A 258 10.52 -6.14 -17.97
CA ARG A 258 10.37 -5.76 -16.57
C ARG A 258 11.25 -4.57 -16.24
N THR A 259 10.66 -3.50 -15.72
CA THR A 259 11.37 -2.26 -15.43
C THR A 259 11.15 -1.84 -13.99
N VAL A 260 12.25 -1.59 -13.27
CA VAL A 260 12.23 -1.06 -11.90
C VAL A 260 12.35 0.45 -11.92
N GLY A 261 11.63 1.13 -11.05
CA GLY A 261 11.63 2.59 -10.97
C GLY A 261 13.04 3.16 -10.71
N VAL A 262 13.58 2.99 -9.52
CA VAL A 262 14.97 3.39 -9.16
C VAL A 262 15.53 2.36 -8.19
N LEU A 263 16.58 1.65 -8.58
CA LEU A 263 17.28 0.73 -7.67
C LEU A 263 17.83 1.50 -6.46
N GLY A 264 17.44 1.09 -5.25
CA GLY A 264 17.80 1.79 -4.01
C GLY A 264 17.09 3.15 -3.83
N GLY A 265 16.16 3.54 -4.71
CA GLY A 265 15.48 4.83 -4.64
C GLY A 265 14.63 4.95 -3.37
N LEU A 266 14.83 6.05 -2.63
CA LEU A 266 14.13 6.39 -1.40
C LEU A 266 13.80 7.88 -1.41
N THR A 267 12.51 8.18 -1.40
CA THR A 267 12.01 9.57 -1.35
C THR A 267 11.43 9.84 0.03
N LEU A 268 11.86 10.93 0.68
CA LEU A 268 11.42 11.34 2.01
C LEU A 268 10.78 12.73 1.97
N ASN A 269 9.88 13.04 2.90
CA ASN A 269 9.42 14.41 3.08
C ASN A 269 10.55 15.30 3.63
N GLU A 270 10.57 16.58 3.21
CA GLU A 270 11.58 17.58 3.62
C GLU A 270 11.64 17.84 5.12
N GLY A 271 10.60 17.48 5.88
CA GLY A 271 10.58 17.62 7.35
C GLY A 271 11.35 16.52 8.12
N ILE A 272 12.01 15.60 7.42
CA ILE A 272 12.84 14.57 8.04
C ILE A 272 14.27 15.12 8.23
N ASP A 273 14.87 14.80 9.39
CA ASP A 273 16.20 15.31 9.79
C ASP A 273 17.28 15.03 8.74
N LYS A 274 18.18 15.98 8.55
CA LYS A 274 19.30 15.87 7.61
C LYS A 274 20.28 14.76 7.97
N ASP A 275 20.48 14.51 9.27
CA ASP A 275 21.37 13.44 9.72
C ASP A 275 20.80 12.07 9.35
N VAL A 276 19.47 11.92 9.37
CA VAL A 276 18.79 10.71 8.87
C VAL A 276 18.98 10.56 7.36
N LEU A 277 18.90 11.65 6.58
CA LEU A 277 19.13 11.61 5.14
C LEU A 277 20.57 11.19 4.81
N ASN A 278 21.53 11.69 5.57
CA ASN A 278 22.96 11.36 5.42
C ASN A 278 23.21 9.88 5.76
N ASP A 279 22.73 9.41 6.93
CA ASP A 279 22.85 8.01 7.35
C ASP A 279 22.27 7.04 6.30
N LEU A 280 21.08 7.36 5.75
CA LEU A 280 20.46 6.55 4.72
C LEU A 280 21.26 6.54 3.41
N SER A 281 21.86 7.67 3.04
CA SER A 281 22.74 7.78 1.87
C SER A 281 24.02 6.98 2.04
N GLU A 282 24.65 7.03 3.22
CA GLU A 282 25.83 6.24 3.57
C GLU A 282 25.57 4.74 3.52
N ARG A 283 24.38 4.30 3.91
CA ARG A 283 23.93 2.89 3.73
C ARG A 283 23.71 2.52 2.27
N GLY A 284 23.79 3.44 1.32
CA GLY A 284 23.66 3.20 -0.12
C GLY A 284 22.25 3.37 -0.68
N HIS A 285 21.31 3.96 0.07
CA HIS A 285 20.04 4.40 -0.51
C HIS A 285 20.27 5.60 -1.45
N ARG A 286 19.54 5.64 -2.56
CA ARG A 286 19.50 6.82 -3.44
C ARG A 286 18.41 7.77 -2.93
N VAL A 287 18.82 8.59 -1.96
CA VAL A 287 17.92 9.49 -1.22
C VAL A 287 17.53 10.69 -2.09
N SER A 288 16.25 11.04 -2.03
CA SER A 288 15.67 12.28 -2.56
C SER A 288 14.63 12.82 -1.58
N THR A 289 14.38 14.13 -1.62
CA THR A 289 13.39 14.78 -0.78
C THR A 289 12.27 15.39 -1.60
N THR A 290 11.11 15.62 -0.97
CA THR A 290 9.96 16.31 -1.56
C THR A 290 9.21 17.14 -0.53
N GLY A 291 8.87 18.38 -0.88
CA GLY A 291 7.97 19.24 -0.10
C GLY A 291 6.48 18.89 -0.29
N GLY A 292 6.17 18.14 -1.35
CA GLY A 292 4.81 17.69 -1.62
C GLY A 292 4.40 16.45 -0.83
N PRO A 293 3.11 16.10 -0.81
CA PRO A 293 2.62 14.91 -0.13
C PRO A 293 3.12 13.63 -0.85
N ILE A 294 3.59 12.67 -0.07
CA ILE A 294 3.83 11.31 -0.55
C ILE A 294 2.50 10.55 -0.43
N ALA A 295 1.81 10.40 -1.55
CA ALA A 295 0.47 9.85 -1.67
C ALA A 295 -0.60 10.59 -0.80
N TYR A 296 -1.83 10.06 -0.75
CA TYR A 296 -3.01 10.82 -0.30
C TYR A 296 -3.87 9.95 0.64
N PRO A 297 -3.49 9.82 1.94
CA PRO A 297 -4.17 8.96 2.89
C PRO A 297 -5.44 9.60 3.48
N VAL A 298 -6.42 8.72 3.77
CA VAL A 298 -7.55 8.98 4.68
C VAL A 298 -7.69 7.80 5.63
N MET A 299 -8.11 8.08 6.87
CA MET A 299 -8.26 7.09 7.94
C MET A 299 -9.51 7.38 8.75
N VAL A 300 -10.25 6.34 9.13
CA VAL A 300 -11.30 6.39 10.15
C VAL A 300 -10.97 5.33 11.20
N TYR A 301 -11.03 5.70 12.46
CA TYR A 301 -10.77 4.83 13.60
C TYR A 301 -11.89 4.96 14.63
N TYR A 302 -12.34 3.85 15.15
CA TYR A 302 -13.25 3.78 16.29
C TYR A 302 -12.48 3.36 17.54
N ASP A 303 -12.46 4.23 18.52
CA ASP A 303 -11.87 3.99 19.82
C ASP A 303 -12.93 3.41 20.77
N LYS A 304 -12.82 2.11 21.05
CA LYS A 304 -13.76 1.39 21.91
C LYS A 304 -13.75 1.85 23.37
N GLU A 305 -12.61 2.40 23.84
CA GLU A 305 -12.47 2.84 25.23
C GLU A 305 -13.22 4.14 25.48
N THR A 306 -13.21 5.03 24.52
CA THR A 306 -13.86 6.34 24.59
C THR A 306 -15.21 6.41 23.89
N ASP A 307 -15.58 5.36 23.15
CA ASP A 307 -16.78 5.30 22.28
C ASP A 307 -16.82 6.45 21.24
N LEU A 308 -15.64 6.81 20.70
CA LEU A 308 -15.49 7.91 19.78
C LEU A 308 -14.96 7.45 18.42
N PHE A 309 -15.48 8.08 17.36
CA PHE A 309 -14.91 7.97 16.02
C PHE A 309 -13.94 9.11 15.75
N TYR A 310 -12.79 8.76 15.18
CA TYR A 310 -11.78 9.70 14.69
C TYR A 310 -11.68 9.54 13.17
N ALA A 311 -11.86 10.63 12.44
CA ALA A 311 -11.71 10.63 10.99
C ALA A 311 -10.67 11.68 10.59
N ALA A 312 -9.71 11.30 9.75
CA ALA A 312 -8.63 12.17 9.32
C ALA A 312 -8.27 11.98 7.85
N GLY A 313 -7.96 13.08 7.18
CA GLY A 313 -7.33 13.11 5.87
C GLY A 313 -6.15 14.07 5.90
N ASP A 314 -5.14 13.84 5.06
CA ASP A 314 -3.97 14.71 4.96
C ASP A 314 -4.35 16.01 4.21
N PRO A 315 -4.37 17.19 4.86
CA PRO A 315 -4.77 18.44 4.21
C PRO A 315 -3.75 18.89 3.16
N LYS A 316 -2.46 18.58 3.29
CA LYS A 316 -1.45 18.83 2.25
C LYS A 316 -1.75 18.02 0.98
N ALA A 317 -2.41 16.87 1.14
CA ALA A 317 -2.86 16.00 0.07
C ALA A 317 -4.30 16.32 -0.39
N ARG A 318 -4.91 17.44 0.07
CA ARG A 318 -6.31 17.80 -0.21
C ARG A 318 -7.30 16.68 0.16
N ARG A 319 -7.08 16.06 1.31
CA ARG A 319 -7.97 15.05 1.87
C ARG A 319 -8.62 15.60 3.13
N HIS A 320 -9.93 15.35 3.26
CA HIS A 320 -10.75 15.88 4.33
C HIS A 320 -11.53 14.76 5.00
N ALA A 321 -11.92 15.00 6.23
CA ALA A 321 -12.81 14.15 7.00
C ALA A 321 -14.06 14.95 7.38
N ALA A 322 -15.20 14.29 7.44
CA ALA A 322 -16.45 14.86 7.92
C ALA A 322 -17.18 13.85 8.80
N CYS A 323 -17.86 14.36 9.82
CA CYS A 323 -18.79 13.58 10.64
C CYS A 323 -20.22 14.00 10.27
N LEU A 324 -21.09 13.01 9.95
CA LEU A 324 -22.50 13.22 9.63
C LEU A 324 -23.39 13.01 10.87
N LEU A 325 -22.97 13.41 12.05
CA LEU A 325 -23.87 13.53 13.19
C LEU A 325 -24.67 14.83 13.02
N TYR A 326 -25.92 14.69 12.58
CA TYR A 326 -26.88 15.79 12.48
C TYR A 326 -27.24 16.29 13.88
N THR A 327 -26.50 17.29 14.37
CA THR A 327 -26.93 18.13 15.49
C THR A 327 -27.06 19.61 15.12
N SER A 328 -26.62 20.01 13.92
CA SER A 328 -26.90 21.33 13.30
C SER A 328 -26.52 21.30 11.80
N PRO A 329 -27.18 22.08 10.95
CA PRO A 329 -26.83 22.18 9.53
C PRO A 329 -25.38 22.67 9.37
N SER A 330 -24.63 22.02 8.48
CA SER A 330 -23.29 22.46 8.10
C SER A 330 -23.36 23.90 7.56
N PRO A 331 -22.36 24.76 7.82
CA PRO A 331 -22.29 26.08 7.20
C PRO A 331 -22.35 26.09 5.66
N ARG A 332 -22.17 24.92 5.01
CA ARG A 332 -22.34 24.78 3.56
C ARG A 332 -23.79 24.57 3.14
N ASP A 333 -24.67 24.10 4.03
CA ASP A 333 -26.09 23.89 3.72
C ASP A 333 -26.90 25.19 3.74
N THR A 334 -26.29 26.28 4.25
CA THR A 334 -26.90 27.63 4.31
C THR A 334 -26.52 28.52 3.11
N MET A 335 -25.75 28.03 2.14
CA MET A 335 -25.33 28.80 0.96
C MET A 335 -26.09 28.43 -0.33
N SER A 336 -27.19 27.73 -0.24
CA SER A 336 -28.11 27.43 -1.37
C SER A 336 -29.49 28.03 -1.10
N SER A 337 -29.57 29.36 -1.18
CA SER A 337 -30.84 30.05 -1.41
C SER A 337 -30.57 31.29 -2.28
#